data_8d6b0b6da1077e800de7244c6247d5b9
#
_entry.id   8d6b0b6da1077e800de7244c6247d5b9
#
_cell.length_a   1.000
_cell.length_b   1.000
_cell.length_c   1.000
_cell.angle_alpha   90.00
_cell.angle_beta   90.00
_cell.angle_gamma   90.00
#
_symmetry.space_group_name_H-M   'P 1'
#
loop_
_entity.id
_entity.type
_entity.pdbx_description
1 polymer ?
#
loop_
_entity_poly.entity_id
_entity_poly.type
_entity_poly.pdbx_seq_one_letter_code
_entity_poly.pdbx_strand_id
1 'polypeptide(L)'
;MISIKNITKSFGKLQVLKGIDLHIGKGEIVSIVGPSGAGKTTLLQIIGTLDTPDSGEINIDGIDVRKLSQKKFADFRNRHIGFVFQFHQLLPEFTALENIMIPAFIAGMSKSEAKKRAMELLDFMGLAERAKHKPNQLSGGEKQRVAVARALVNNPSVIL
;
A
#
# COMPACT_ATOMS: atom_id res chain seq x y z
N MET A 1 -7.01 -6.97 -10.65
CA MET A 1 -8.19 -7.70 -10.15
C MET A 1 -7.82 -8.46 -8.89
N ILE A 2 -8.65 -8.40 -7.83
CA ILE A 2 -8.43 -9.07 -6.55
C ILE A 2 -9.51 -10.13 -6.37
N SER A 3 -9.15 -11.34 -5.98
CA SER A 3 -10.08 -12.38 -5.58
C SER A 3 -9.58 -13.02 -4.29
N ILE A 4 -10.40 -12.99 -3.26
CA ILE A 4 -10.15 -13.67 -1.99
C ILE A 4 -11.29 -14.64 -1.70
N LYS A 5 -10.95 -15.81 -1.17
CA LYS A 5 -11.91 -16.85 -0.85
C LYS A 5 -11.67 -17.42 0.53
N ASN A 6 -12.73 -17.46 1.32
CA ASN A 6 -12.79 -18.05 2.65
C ASN A 6 -11.63 -17.59 3.57
N ILE A 7 -11.32 -16.29 3.56
CA ILE A 7 -10.25 -15.73 4.39
C ILE A 7 -10.67 -15.72 5.84
N THR A 8 -9.86 -16.40 6.67
CA THR A 8 -10.01 -16.37 8.12
C THR A 8 -8.79 -15.74 8.78
N LYS A 9 -8.99 -15.10 9.91
CA LYS A 9 -7.92 -14.56 10.75
C LYS A 9 -8.34 -14.50 12.20
N SER A 10 -7.46 -15.01 13.08
CA SER A 10 -7.64 -14.98 14.53
C SER A 10 -6.44 -14.36 15.22
N PHE A 11 -6.66 -13.70 16.34
CA PHE A 11 -5.64 -13.22 17.26
C PHE A 11 -5.89 -13.87 18.64
N GLY A 12 -5.12 -14.89 18.94
CA GLY A 12 -5.37 -15.74 20.10
C GLY A 12 -6.74 -16.42 20.00
N LYS A 13 -7.64 -16.18 20.96
CA LYS A 13 -8.99 -16.76 20.96
C LYS A 13 -10.02 -15.94 20.16
N LEU A 14 -9.66 -14.73 19.71
CA LEU A 14 -10.57 -13.84 18.99
C LEU A 14 -10.48 -14.09 17.49
N GLN A 15 -11.52 -14.66 16.90
CA GLN A 15 -11.64 -14.76 15.44
C GLN A 15 -12.17 -13.44 14.87
N VAL A 16 -11.32 -12.73 14.13
CA VAL A 16 -11.62 -11.40 13.55
C VAL A 16 -12.21 -11.51 12.16
N LEU A 17 -11.62 -12.37 11.29
CA LEU A 17 -12.19 -12.66 9.98
C LEU A 17 -12.73 -14.09 9.98
N LYS A 18 -13.98 -14.25 9.52
CA LYS A 18 -14.76 -15.50 9.67
C LYS A 18 -15.18 -16.08 8.32
N GLY A 19 -14.22 -16.21 7.39
CA GLY A 19 -14.50 -16.72 6.05
C GLY A 19 -15.00 -15.63 5.12
N ILE A 20 -14.15 -14.66 4.79
CA ILE A 20 -14.49 -13.55 3.90
C ILE A 20 -14.21 -13.95 2.44
N ASP A 21 -15.24 -13.76 1.62
CA ASP A 21 -15.15 -13.83 0.17
C ASP A 21 -15.30 -12.41 -0.42
N LEU A 22 -14.42 -12.03 -1.34
CA LEU A 22 -14.48 -10.74 -2.01
C LEU A 22 -13.87 -10.84 -3.41
N HIS A 23 -14.53 -10.22 -4.37
CA HIS A 23 -14.01 -10.07 -5.72
C HIS A 23 -14.06 -8.59 -6.12
N ILE A 24 -12.91 -8.07 -6.61
CA ILE A 24 -12.79 -6.68 -7.07
C ILE A 24 -12.25 -6.72 -8.50
N GLY A 25 -12.99 -6.11 -9.42
CA GLY A 25 -12.62 -5.97 -10.82
C GLY A 25 -11.48 -4.98 -11.06
N LYS A 26 -10.91 -4.99 -12.25
CA LYS A 26 -9.91 -3.98 -12.64
C LYS A 26 -10.56 -2.60 -12.78
N GLY A 27 -9.96 -1.57 -12.17
CA GLY A 27 -10.47 -0.20 -12.20
C GLY A 27 -11.66 0.05 -11.28
N GLU A 28 -12.07 -0.92 -10.49
CA GLU A 28 -13.16 -0.79 -9.53
C GLU A 28 -12.70 -0.07 -8.26
N ILE A 29 -13.56 0.80 -7.72
CA ILE A 29 -13.35 1.46 -6.43
C ILE A 29 -14.32 0.82 -5.44
N VAL A 30 -13.77 0.26 -4.36
CA VAL A 30 -14.53 -0.45 -3.33
C VAL A 30 -14.32 0.20 -1.97
N SER A 31 -15.39 0.39 -1.22
CA SER A 31 -15.36 0.86 0.17
C SER A 31 -15.72 -0.28 1.12
N ILE A 32 -14.85 -0.56 2.09
CA ILE A 32 -15.10 -1.52 3.17
C ILE A 32 -15.63 -0.78 4.37
N VAL A 33 -16.91 -0.99 4.69
CA VAL A 33 -17.62 -0.31 5.77
C VAL A 33 -17.95 -1.28 6.91
N GLY A 34 -18.17 -0.75 8.11
CA GLY A 34 -18.53 -1.53 9.29
C GLY A 34 -18.07 -0.87 10.59
N PRO A 35 -18.53 -1.37 11.77
CA PRO A 35 -18.17 -0.82 13.07
C PRO A 35 -16.67 -0.93 13.37
N SER A 36 -16.21 -0.20 14.40
CA SER A 36 -14.82 -0.35 14.90
C SER A 36 -14.63 -1.79 15.39
N GLY A 37 -13.44 -2.35 15.12
CA GLY A 37 -13.13 -3.73 15.50
C GLY A 37 -13.69 -4.82 14.55
N ALA A 38 -14.44 -4.47 13.51
CA ALA A 38 -15.00 -5.44 12.55
C ALA A 38 -13.95 -6.13 11.63
N GLY A 39 -12.65 -5.86 11.81
CA GLY A 39 -11.60 -6.48 11.00
C GLY A 39 -11.26 -5.78 9.68
N LYS A 40 -11.81 -4.59 9.41
CA LYS A 40 -11.55 -3.86 8.14
C LYS A 40 -10.06 -3.66 7.87
N THR A 41 -9.32 -3.15 8.85
CA THR A 41 -7.87 -2.94 8.75
C THR A 41 -7.13 -4.26 8.59
N THR A 42 -7.53 -5.30 9.32
CA THR A 42 -6.96 -6.65 9.18
C THR A 42 -7.15 -7.20 7.77
N LEU A 43 -8.35 -7.03 7.20
CA LEU A 43 -8.63 -7.45 5.83
C LEU A 43 -7.76 -6.69 4.82
N LEU A 44 -7.65 -5.35 4.96
CA LEU A 44 -6.78 -4.54 4.10
C LEU A 44 -5.30 -4.92 4.24
N GLN A 45 -4.82 -5.21 5.45
CA GLN A 45 -3.45 -5.66 5.68
C GLN A 45 -3.18 -7.03 5.03
N ILE A 46 -4.15 -7.93 5.07
CA ILE A 46 -4.05 -9.26 4.43
C ILE A 46 -4.07 -9.12 2.90
N ILE A 47 -5.01 -8.34 2.32
CA ILE A 47 -5.03 -8.06 0.87
C ILE A 47 -3.72 -7.40 0.45
N GLY A 48 -3.26 -6.44 1.25
CA GLY A 48 -2.01 -5.73 1.05
C GLY A 48 -0.74 -6.52 1.34
N THR A 49 -0.87 -7.78 1.69
CA THR A 49 0.28 -8.65 2.00
C THR A 49 1.18 -8.16 3.15
N LEU A 50 0.64 -7.37 4.06
CA LEU A 50 1.31 -6.94 5.30
C LEU A 50 1.10 -7.94 6.44
N ASP A 51 0.01 -8.71 6.40
CA ASP A 51 -0.28 -9.82 7.30
C ASP A 51 -0.68 -11.05 6.50
N THR A 52 -0.63 -12.23 7.13
CA THR A 52 -1.01 -13.50 6.52
C THR A 52 -2.33 -14.01 7.12
N PRO A 53 -3.28 -14.50 6.33
CA PRO A 53 -4.48 -15.14 6.86
C PRO A 53 -4.15 -16.49 7.48
N ASP A 54 -5.01 -16.97 8.38
CA ASP A 54 -4.90 -18.32 8.94
C ASP A 54 -5.28 -19.35 7.87
N SER A 55 -6.32 -19.06 7.07
CA SER A 55 -6.76 -19.90 5.95
C SER A 55 -7.37 -19.08 4.82
N GLY A 56 -7.67 -19.74 3.70
CA GLY A 56 -8.29 -19.16 2.51
C GLY A 56 -7.29 -18.90 1.37
N GLU A 57 -7.76 -18.30 0.29
CA GLU A 57 -6.97 -18.06 -0.92
C GLU A 57 -6.96 -16.56 -1.25
N ILE A 58 -5.82 -16.07 -1.73
CA ILE A 58 -5.66 -14.68 -2.17
C ILE A 58 -5.02 -14.68 -3.54
N ASN A 59 -5.74 -14.17 -4.52
CA ASN A 59 -5.24 -13.98 -5.88
C ASN A 59 -5.30 -12.50 -6.24
N ILE A 60 -4.18 -11.94 -6.68
CA ILE A 60 -4.07 -10.56 -7.16
C ILE A 60 -3.43 -10.60 -8.55
N ASP A 61 -4.12 -10.05 -9.54
CA ASP A 61 -3.71 -10.05 -10.95
C ASP A 61 -3.32 -11.44 -11.50
N GLY A 62 -4.06 -12.49 -11.09
CA GLY A 62 -3.82 -13.87 -11.50
C GLY A 62 -2.71 -14.56 -10.71
N ILE A 63 -2.07 -13.88 -9.75
CA ILE A 63 -1.00 -14.42 -8.92
C ILE A 63 -1.56 -14.86 -7.57
N ASP A 64 -1.42 -16.15 -7.23
CA ASP A 64 -1.69 -16.64 -5.88
C ASP A 64 -0.56 -16.19 -4.95
N VAL A 65 -0.83 -15.14 -4.17
CA VAL A 65 0.20 -14.51 -3.32
C VAL A 65 0.69 -15.41 -2.19
N ARG A 66 -0.10 -16.38 -1.75
CA ARG A 66 0.29 -17.33 -0.70
C ARG A 66 1.34 -18.34 -1.14
N LYS A 67 1.46 -18.59 -2.45
CA LYS A 67 2.46 -19.50 -3.02
C LYS A 67 3.81 -18.84 -3.28
N LEU A 68 3.92 -17.52 -3.05
CA LEU A 68 5.17 -16.80 -3.25
C LEU A 68 6.16 -17.10 -2.13
N SER A 69 7.44 -17.29 -2.48
CA SER A 69 8.52 -17.30 -1.49
C SER A 69 8.65 -15.93 -0.83
N GLN A 70 9.23 -15.84 0.37
CA GLN A 70 9.38 -14.57 1.10
C GLN A 70 9.96 -13.43 0.27
N LYS A 71 11.02 -13.72 -0.52
CA LYS A 71 11.65 -12.73 -1.40
C LYS A 71 10.69 -12.26 -2.49
N LYS A 72 10.00 -13.18 -3.17
CA LYS A 72 9.01 -12.86 -4.21
C LYS A 72 7.81 -12.12 -3.65
N PHE A 73 7.41 -12.43 -2.43
CA PHE A 73 6.32 -11.78 -1.72
C PHE A 73 6.63 -10.30 -1.41
N ALA A 74 7.84 -9.98 -0.96
CA ALA A 74 8.27 -8.61 -0.74
C ALA A 74 8.38 -7.80 -2.04
N ASP A 75 8.93 -8.41 -3.11
CA ASP A 75 9.01 -7.79 -4.43
C ASP A 75 7.61 -7.57 -5.03
N PHE A 76 6.73 -8.56 -4.93
CA PHE A 76 5.34 -8.44 -5.35
C PHE A 76 4.64 -7.26 -4.65
N ARG A 77 4.71 -7.18 -3.31
CA ARG A 77 4.14 -6.06 -2.56
C ARG A 77 4.68 -4.71 -3.02
N ASN A 78 5.98 -4.60 -3.18
CA ASN A 78 6.61 -3.34 -3.59
C ASN A 78 6.17 -2.87 -4.99
N ARG A 79 5.95 -3.79 -5.93
CA ARG A 79 5.63 -3.48 -7.32
C ARG A 79 4.13 -3.35 -7.60
N HIS A 80 3.31 -4.13 -6.90
CA HIS A 80 1.88 -4.25 -7.23
C HIS A 80 0.95 -3.55 -6.26
N ILE A 81 1.42 -3.20 -5.05
CA ILE A 81 0.55 -2.65 -4.01
C ILE A 81 1.07 -1.31 -3.51
N GLY A 82 0.23 -0.29 -3.63
CA GLY A 82 0.45 1.02 -3.02
C GLY A 82 -0.34 1.15 -1.71
N PHE A 83 0.34 1.48 -0.61
CA PHE A 83 -0.30 1.70 0.68
C PHE A 83 -0.39 3.17 1.05
N VAL A 84 -1.61 3.61 1.44
CA VAL A 84 -1.88 4.90 2.04
C VAL A 84 -2.39 4.68 3.46
N PHE A 85 -1.54 4.91 4.45
CA PHE A 85 -1.87 4.69 5.87
C PHE A 85 -2.61 5.89 6.47
N GLN A 86 -3.48 5.63 7.44
CA GLN A 86 -4.25 6.64 8.16
C GLN A 86 -3.38 7.75 8.78
N PHE A 87 -2.21 7.42 9.34
CA PHE A 87 -1.26 8.35 9.94
C PHE A 87 -0.08 8.67 9.01
N HIS A 88 -0.26 8.54 7.69
CA HIS A 88 0.70 8.84 6.61
C HIS A 88 1.99 8.01 6.67
N GLN A 89 2.53 7.73 7.85
CA GLN A 89 3.77 6.96 8.10
C GLN A 89 4.95 7.40 7.21
N LEU A 90 5.13 8.72 7.10
CA LEU A 90 6.31 9.29 6.46
C LEU A 90 7.50 9.16 7.39
N LEU A 91 8.66 8.84 6.82
CA LEU A 91 9.91 8.75 7.55
C LEU A 91 10.41 10.18 7.87
N PRO A 92 10.53 10.55 9.15
CA PRO A 92 10.77 11.94 9.56
C PRO A 92 12.17 12.46 9.20
N GLU A 93 13.14 11.55 9.00
CA GLU A 93 14.52 11.88 8.62
C GLU A 93 14.64 12.31 7.16
N PHE A 94 13.70 11.86 6.31
CA PHE A 94 13.69 12.05 4.87
C PHE A 94 12.75 13.19 4.45
N THR A 95 13.13 13.88 3.38
CA THR A 95 12.29 14.89 2.72
C THR A 95 11.06 14.26 2.05
N ALA A 96 10.10 15.07 1.62
CA ALA A 96 8.94 14.61 0.84
C ALA A 96 9.38 13.83 -0.42
N LEU A 97 10.35 14.38 -1.16
CA LEU A 97 10.92 13.73 -2.34
C LEU A 97 11.52 12.36 -2.00
N GLU A 98 12.36 12.30 -0.98
CA GLU A 98 13.03 11.05 -0.58
C GLU A 98 12.03 9.99 -0.07
N ASN A 99 11.00 10.39 0.69
CA ASN A 99 9.94 9.48 1.10
C ASN A 99 9.26 8.80 -0.09
N ILE A 100 9.03 9.54 -1.18
CA ILE A 100 8.43 8.98 -2.41
C ILE A 100 9.43 8.08 -3.15
N MET A 101 10.74 8.41 -3.14
CA MET A 101 11.76 7.64 -3.86
C MET A 101 12.08 6.29 -3.22
N ILE A 102 11.85 6.10 -1.91
CA ILE A 102 12.21 4.86 -1.19
C ILE A 102 11.63 3.60 -1.85
N PRO A 103 10.32 3.49 -2.13
CA PRO A 103 9.79 2.29 -2.77
C PRO A 103 10.37 2.06 -4.19
N ALA A 104 10.70 3.13 -4.91
CA ALA A 104 11.34 3.04 -6.23
C ALA A 104 12.76 2.46 -6.13
N PHE A 105 13.53 2.84 -5.12
CA PHE A 105 14.84 2.24 -4.85
C PHE A 105 14.75 0.75 -4.51
N ILE A 106 13.77 0.37 -3.70
CA ILE A 106 13.51 -1.04 -3.36
C ILE A 106 13.17 -1.84 -4.62
N ALA A 107 12.45 -1.23 -5.59
CA ALA A 107 12.15 -1.83 -6.89
C ALA A 107 13.37 -1.91 -7.84
N GLY A 108 14.53 -1.35 -7.44
CA GLY A 108 15.75 -1.33 -8.23
C GLY A 108 15.85 -0.18 -9.24
N MET A 109 14.99 0.84 -9.10
CA MET A 109 15.04 2.01 -9.98
C MET A 109 16.29 2.85 -9.71
N SER A 110 16.93 3.38 -10.74
CA SER A 110 18.08 4.27 -10.60
C SER A 110 17.71 5.56 -9.88
N LYS A 111 18.70 6.23 -9.25
CA LYS A 111 18.48 7.49 -8.54
C LYS A 111 17.88 8.58 -9.45
N SER A 112 18.34 8.64 -10.70
CA SER A 112 17.84 9.62 -11.68
C SER A 112 16.37 9.38 -12.03
N GLU A 113 16.00 8.14 -12.34
CA GLU A 113 14.64 7.74 -12.68
C GLU A 113 13.69 7.89 -11.49
N ALA A 114 14.09 7.41 -10.31
CA ALA A 114 13.31 7.56 -9.08
C ALA A 114 13.04 9.03 -8.75
N LYS A 115 14.06 9.90 -8.88
CA LYS A 115 13.91 11.35 -8.66
C LYS A 115 12.97 11.97 -9.69
N LYS A 116 13.12 11.65 -10.96
CA LYS A 116 12.25 12.16 -12.03
C LYS A 116 10.80 11.78 -11.75
N ARG A 117 10.54 10.47 -11.50
CA ARG A 117 9.19 9.97 -11.21
C ARG A 117 8.58 10.59 -9.94
N ALA A 118 9.38 10.73 -8.88
CA ALA A 118 8.90 11.33 -7.64
C ALA A 118 8.58 12.84 -7.81
N MET A 119 9.35 13.59 -8.60
CA MET A 119 9.07 14.99 -8.91
C MET A 119 7.80 15.15 -9.76
N GLU A 120 7.57 14.29 -10.76
CA GLU A 120 6.32 14.27 -11.53
C GLU A 120 5.10 14.06 -10.63
N LEU A 121 5.20 13.15 -9.65
CA LEU A 121 4.12 12.90 -8.70
C LEU A 121 3.93 14.06 -7.71
N LEU A 122 5.00 14.70 -7.25
CA LEU A 122 4.90 15.88 -6.41
C LEU A 122 4.25 17.04 -7.16
N ASP A 123 4.61 17.26 -8.42
CA ASP A 123 4.00 18.28 -9.25
C ASP A 123 2.51 18.01 -9.48
N PHE A 124 2.16 16.78 -9.83
CA PHE A 124 0.76 16.35 -9.97
C PHE A 124 -0.07 16.56 -8.68
N MET A 125 0.56 16.42 -7.52
CA MET A 125 -0.07 16.66 -6.21
C MET A 125 -0.05 18.14 -5.77
N GLY A 126 0.51 19.05 -6.58
CA GLY A 126 0.68 20.47 -6.24
C GLY A 126 1.69 20.70 -5.10
N LEU A 127 2.75 19.88 -5.04
CA LEU A 127 3.76 19.89 -3.96
C LEU A 127 5.20 20.01 -4.48
N ALA A 128 5.42 20.44 -5.71
CA ALA A 128 6.76 20.57 -6.30
C ALA A 128 7.71 21.41 -5.41
N GLU A 129 7.23 22.53 -4.89
CA GLU A 129 8.01 23.43 -4.01
C GLU A 129 8.26 22.82 -2.62
N ARG A 130 7.50 21.78 -2.23
CA ARG A 130 7.63 21.07 -0.96
C ARG A 130 8.60 19.89 -1.03
N ALA A 131 9.19 19.60 -2.19
CA ALA A 131 10.05 18.44 -2.42
C ALA A 131 11.18 18.27 -1.37
N LYS A 132 11.77 19.38 -0.91
CA LYS A 132 12.87 19.40 0.07
C LYS A 132 12.40 19.50 1.53
N HIS A 133 11.10 19.65 1.79
CA HIS A 133 10.57 19.77 3.15
C HIS A 133 10.52 18.39 3.82
N LYS A 134 10.82 18.37 5.12
CA LYS A 134 10.64 17.18 5.97
C LYS A 134 9.19 17.09 6.46
N PRO A 135 8.72 15.91 6.90
CA PRO A 135 7.34 15.72 7.37
C PRO A 135 6.88 16.69 8.44
N ASN A 136 7.75 17.11 9.35
CA ASN A 136 7.43 18.10 10.39
C ASN A 136 7.21 19.51 9.86
N GLN A 137 7.59 19.80 8.62
CA GLN A 137 7.40 21.09 7.93
C GLN A 137 6.19 21.09 6.99
N LEU A 138 5.44 19.96 6.94
CA LEU A 138 4.28 19.77 6.09
C LEU A 138 3.00 19.78 6.92
N SER A 139 1.95 20.39 6.38
CA SER A 139 0.59 20.28 6.94
C SER A 139 0.06 18.84 6.84
N GLY A 140 -1.02 18.52 7.56
CA GLY A 140 -1.65 17.20 7.48
C GLY A 140 -2.06 16.81 6.05
N GLY A 141 -2.68 17.73 5.31
CA GLY A 141 -3.06 17.50 3.92
C GLY A 141 -1.88 17.33 2.96
N GLU A 142 -0.77 18.06 3.19
CA GLU A 142 0.46 17.88 2.40
C GLU A 142 1.09 16.51 2.69
N LYS A 143 1.17 16.08 3.96
CA LYS A 143 1.62 14.73 4.35
C LYS A 143 0.80 13.64 3.68
N GLN A 144 -0.52 13.80 3.64
CA GLN A 144 -1.41 12.85 2.99
C GLN A 144 -1.12 12.75 1.50
N ARG A 145 -0.97 13.88 0.79
CA ARG A 145 -0.63 13.88 -0.63
C ARG A 145 0.76 13.28 -0.90
N VAL A 146 1.74 13.53 -0.04
CA VAL A 146 3.06 12.86 -0.14
C VAL A 146 2.92 11.34 0.05
N ALA A 147 2.11 10.88 1.00
CA ALA A 147 1.86 9.45 1.21
C ALA A 147 1.15 8.80 0.01
N VAL A 148 0.21 9.50 -0.62
CA VAL A 148 -0.42 9.06 -1.88
C VAL A 148 0.60 8.99 -3.02
N ALA A 149 1.42 10.03 -3.20
CA ALA A 149 2.48 10.03 -4.21
C ALA A 149 3.49 8.87 -4.00
N ARG A 150 3.86 8.60 -2.74
CA ARG A 150 4.70 7.45 -2.38
C ARG A 150 4.05 6.12 -2.76
N ALA A 151 2.75 5.97 -2.54
CA ALA A 151 2.02 4.77 -2.92
C ALA A 151 2.00 4.55 -4.44
N LEU A 152 2.02 5.64 -5.23
CA LEU A 152 1.91 5.61 -6.69
C LEU A 152 3.25 5.48 -7.43
N VAL A 153 4.40 5.62 -6.76
CA VAL A 153 5.71 5.75 -7.45
C VAL A 153 6.04 4.56 -8.35
N ASN A 154 5.72 3.35 -7.93
CA ASN A 154 5.96 2.11 -8.70
C ASN A 154 4.81 1.75 -9.65
N ASN A 155 3.84 2.65 -9.85
CA ASN A 155 2.65 2.40 -10.69
C ASN A 155 1.91 1.10 -10.31
N PRO A 156 1.48 0.94 -9.05
CA PRO A 156 0.89 -0.29 -8.55
C PRO A 156 -0.45 -0.58 -9.22
N SER A 157 -0.83 -1.86 -9.29
CA SER A 157 -2.14 -2.29 -9.80
C SER A 157 -3.25 -2.17 -8.74
N VAL A 158 -2.87 -2.09 -7.47
CA VAL A 158 -3.80 -1.97 -6.32
C VAL A 158 -3.35 -0.85 -5.40
N ILE A 159 -4.31 -0.01 -4.96
CA ILE A 159 -4.09 1.00 -3.90
C ILE A 159 -5.03 0.68 -2.74
N LEU A 160 -4.47 0.68 -1.52
CA LEU A 160 -5.19 0.36 -0.27
C LEU A 160 -5.02 1.49 0.75
#